data_d146a8ebbe5328c74b8df6ef6a5d841c
#
_entry.id   d146a8ebbe5328c74b8df6ef6a5d841c
#
_cell.length_a   1.000
_cell.length_b   1.000
_cell.length_c   1.000
_cell.angle_alpha   90.00
_cell.angle_beta   90.00
_cell.angle_gamma   90.00
#
_symmetry.space_group_name_H-M   'P 1'
#
loop_
_entity.id
_entity.type
_entity.pdbx_description
1 polymer ?
#
loop_
_entity_poly.entity_id
_entity_poly.type
_entity_poly.pdbx_seq_one_letter_code
_entity_poly.pdbx_strand_id
1 'polypeptide(L)' 'MTTLALSTQIRAYEREISEYEVRYRSTFAEFARSWEQDEIPDKHNHPVERDYMEWEGLGAEKQNWLERLRNLPRREP' A
#
# COMPACT_ATOMS: atom_id res chain seq x y z
N MET A 1 -14.24 3.71 -19.64
CA MET A 1 -14.36 3.51 -18.59
C MET A 1 -13.32 3.33 -17.76
N THR A 2 -12.27 3.54 -18.14
CA THR A 2 -11.13 3.20 -17.45
C THR A 2 -10.85 4.03 -16.22
N THR A 3 -11.14 5.33 -16.24
CA THR A 3 -10.86 6.19 -15.09
C THR A 3 -11.61 5.71 -13.85
N LEU A 4 -12.87 5.35 -14.02
CA LEU A 4 -13.65 4.87 -12.90
C LEU A 4 -13.10 3.55 -12.38
N ALA A 5 -12.72 2.65 -13.28
CA ALA A 5 -12.17 1.37 -12.87
C ALA A 5 -10.85 1.56 -12.13
N LEU A 6 -9.99 2.47 -12.60
CA LEU A 6 -8.74 2.74 -11.93
C LEU A 6 -8.95 3.32 -10.54
N SER A 7 -9.91 4.24 -10.41
CA SER A 7 -10.21 4.81 -9.12
C SER A 7 -10.72 3.77 -8.13
N THR A 8 -11.57 2.87 -8.62
CA THR A 8 -12.10 1.81 -7.78
C THR A 8 -10.99 0.89 -7.28
N GLN A 9 -10.06 0.57 -8.17
CA GLN A 9 -8.95 -0.30 -7.81
C GLN A 9 -8.04 0.38 -6.78
N ILE A 10 -7.77 1.66 -6.98
CA ILE A 10 -6.94 2.41 -6.05
C ILE A 10 -7.60 2.45 -4.67
N ARG A 11 -8.91 2.67 -4.62
CA ARG A 11 -9.62 2.70 -3.34
C ARG A 11 -9.55 1.36 -2.62
N ALA A 12 -9.61 0.27 -3.38
CA ALA A 12 -9.51 -1.05 -2.78
C ALA A 12 -8.16 -1.23 -2.11
N TYR A 13 -7.09 -0.82 -2.77
CA TYR A 13 -5.76 -0.89 -2.18
C TYR A 13 -5.66 0.00 -0.95
N GLU A 14 -6.22 1.20 -1.02
CA GLU A 14 -6.18 2.12 0.12
C GLU A 14 -6.89 1.54 1.32
N ARG A 15 -7.99 0.84 1.09
CA ARG A 15 -8.73 0.23 2.19
C ARG A 15 -7.89 -0.85 2.87
N GLU A 16 -7.25 -1.71 2.08
CA GLU A 16 -6.42 -2.76 2.65
C GLU A 16 -5.20 -2.17 3.36
N ILE A 17 -4.61 -1.14 2.81
CA ILE A 17 -3.49 -0.46 3.44
C ILE A 17 -3.92 0.12 4.79
N SER A 18 -5.11 0.72 4.84
CA SER A 18 -5.62 1.28 6.08
C SER A 18 -5.77 0.22 7.17
N GLU A 19 -6.14 -0.99 6.79
CA GLU A 19 -6.27 -2.05 7.78
C GLU A 19 -4.93 -2.34 8.46
N TYR A 20 -3.85 -2.31 7.69
CA TYR A 20 -2.52 -2.49 8.27
C TYR A 20 -2.13 -1.29 9.11
N GLU A 21 -2.46 -0.08 8.67
CA GLU A 21 -2.16 1.12 9.43
C GLU A 21 -2.81 1.09 10.80
N VAL A 22 -4.05 0.62 10.85
CA VAL A 22 -4.76 0.50 12.12
C VAL A 22 -4.15 -0.60 12.97
N ARG A 23 -3.84 -1.74 12.34
CA ARG A 23 -3.29 -2.87 13.08
C ARG A 23 -1.98 -2.52 13.76
N TYR A 24 -1.11 -1.81 13.06
CA TYR A 24 0.21 -1.48 13.58
C TYR A 24 0.31 -0.05 14.09
N ARG A 25 -0.74 0.72 13.95
CA ARG A 25 -0.81 2.11 14.41
C ARG A 25 0.34 2.95 13.87
N SER A 26 0.63 2.78 12.58
CA SER A 26 1.71 3.51 11.94
C SER A 26 1.48 3.49 10.43
N THR A 27 2.19 4.37 9.75
CA THR A 27 2.26 4.29 8.30
C THR A 27 3.24 3.19 7.92
N PHE A 28 3.18 2.76 6.66
CA PHE A 28 4.15 1.76 6.22
C PHE A 28 5.58 2.29 6.30
N ALA A 29 5.78 3.57 5.99
CA ALA A 29 7.13 4.15 6.05
C ALA A 29 7.69 4.05 7.46
N GLU A 30 6.86 4.34 8.46
CA GLU A 30 7.29 4.25 9.85
C GLU A 30 7.56 2.79 10.24
N PHE A 31 6.67 1.91 9.81
CA PHE A 31 6.82 0.49 10.11
C PHE A 31 8.09 -0.07 9.47
N ALA A 32 8.35 0.30 8.22
CA ALA A 32 9.53 -0.17 7.51
C ALA A 32 10.82 0.32 8.18
N ARG A 33 10.80 1.57 8.63
CA ARG A 33 11.96 2.10 9.32
C ARG A 33 12.22 1.34 10.61
N SER A 34 11.18 1.09 11.38
CA SER A 34 11.33 0.32 12.62
C SER A 34 11.76 -1.10 12.32
N TRP A 35 11.29 -1.66 11.21
CA TRP A 35 11.71 -2.99 10.79
C TRP A 35 13.22 -3.05 10.55
N GLU A 36 13.73 -2.05 9.83
CA GLU A 36 15.15 -2.02 9.52
C GLU A 36 16.02 -1.81 10.77
N GLN A 37 15.46 -1.16 11.78
CA GLN A 37 16.18 -0.90 13.01
C GLN A 37 15.95 -1.98 14.05
N ASP A 38 15.30 -3.08 13.67
CA ASP A 38 15.03 -4.20 14.57
C ASP A 38 14.21 -3.78 15.79
N GLU A 39 13.31 -2.83 15.60
CA GLU A 39 12.47 -2.34 16.68
C GLU A 39 11.09 -2.98 16.70
N ILE A 40 10.79 -3.85 15.75
CA ILE A 40 9.49 -4.50 15.67
C ILE A 40 9.54 -5.79 16.49
N PRO A 41 8.71 -5.90 17.53
CA PRO A 41 8.61 -7.16 18.28
C PRO A 41 8.16 -8.27 17.36
N ASP A 42 8.70 -9.44 17.57
CA ASP A 42 8.34 -10.62 16.77
C ASP A 42 8.54 -10.42 15.28
N LYS A 43 9.57 -9.65 14.93
CA LYS A 43 9.87 -9.33 13.54
C LYS A 43 9.96 -10.57 12.66
N HIS A 44 10.53 -11.64 13.18
CA HIS A 44 10.71 -12.87 12.41
C HIS A 44 9.57 -13.85 12.57
N ASN A 45 8.50 -13.44 13.20
CA ASN A 45 7.31 -14.25 13.31
C ASN A 45 6.60 -14.25 11.95
N HIS A 46 6.13 -15.41 11.50
CA HIS A 46 5.52 -15.55 10.20
C HIS A 46 4.39 -14.55 9.93
N PRO A 47 3.43 -14.36 10.83
CA PRO A 47 2.37 -13.39 10.55
C PRO A 47 2.89 -11.97 10.36
N VAL A 48 3.87 -11.57 11.12
CA VAL A 48 4.41 -10.21 11.02
C VAL A 48 5.19 -10.04 9.73
N GLU A 49 5.99 -11.04 9.37
CA GLU A 49 6.73 -10.99 8.11
C GLU A 49 5.78 -10.93 6.92
N ARG A 50 4.72 -11.73 6.97
CA ARG A 50 3.75 -11.74 5.90
C ARG A 50 3.06 -10.39 5.78
N ASP A 51 2.69 -9.80 6.91
CA ASP A 51 2.06 -8.49 6.91
C ASP A 51 2.99 -7.44 6.28
N TYR A 52 4.27 -7.49 6.62
CA TYR A 52 5.23 -6.57 6.03
C TYR A 52 5.24 -6.69 4.51
N MET A 53 5.33 -7.92 4.02
CA MET A 53 5.42 -8.15 2.58
C MET A 53 4.12 -7.76 1.87
N GLU A 54 2.98 -8.10 2.45
CA GLU A 54 1.71 -7.76 1.84
C GLU A 54 1.47 -6.26 1.84
N TRP A 55 1.81 -5.60 2.93
CA TRP A 55 1.65 -4.16 3.05
C TRP A 55 2.54 -3.46 2.02
N GLU A 56 3.78 -3.91 1.91
CA GLU A 56 4.71 -3.36 0.92
C GLU A 56 4.16 -3.55 -0.50
N GLY A 57 3.66 -4.75 -0.77
CA GLY A 57 3.10 -5.03 -2.08
C GLY A 57 1.89 -4.18 -2.41
N LEU A 58 1.03 -3.95 -1.43
CA LEU A 58 -0.14 -3.10 -1.65
C LEU A 58 0.27 -1.67 -1.98
N GLY A 59 1.30 -1.17 -1.31
CA GLY A 59 1.78 0.17 -1.62
C GLY A 59 2.35 0.27 -3.02
N ALA A 60 3.10 -0.75 -3.44
CA ALA A 60 3.67 -0.78 -4.78
C ALA A 60 2.56 -0.87 -5.84
N GLU A 61 1.56 -1.70 -5.60
CA GLU A 61 0.45 -1.83 -6.53
C GLU A 61 -0.33 -0.53 -6.63
N LYS A 62 -0.57 0.11 -5.49
CA LYS A 62 -1.28 1.38 -5.49
C LYS A 62 -0.52 2.41 -6.33
N GLN A 63 0.80 2.49 -6.15
CA GLN A 63 1.61 3.42 -6.93
C GLN A 63 1.52 3.12 -8.42
N ASN A 64 1.53 1.84 -8.77
CA ASN A 64 1.40 1.42 -10.14
C ASN A 64 0.10 1.92 -10.77
N TRP A 65 -1.00 1.75 -10.05
CA TRP A 65 -2.30 2.19 -10.54
C TRP A 65 -2.41 3.70 -10.58
N LEU A 66 -1.78 4.39 -9.62
CA LEU A 66 -1.76 5.85 -9.64
C LEU A 66 -1.00 6.36 -10.86
N GLU A 67 0.09 5.69 -11.22
CA GLU A 67 0.84 6.09 -12.40
C GLU A 67 0.03 5.87 -13.66
N ARG A 68 -0.71 4.78 -13.72
CA ARG A 68 -1.58 4.54 -14.86
C ARG A 68 -2.64 5.63 -14.97
N LEU A 69 -3.21 6.01 -13.85
CA LEU A 69 -4.22 7.07 -13.84
C LEU A 69 -3.61 8.38 -14.29
N ARG A 70 -2.42 8.69 -13.80
CA ARG A 70 -1.74 9.93 -14.14
C ARG A 70 -1.38 9.99 -15.62
N ASN A 71 -1.10 8.85 -16.21
CA ASN A 71 -0.65 8.77 -17.59
C ASN A 71 -1.77 8.54 -18.60
N LEU A 72 -3.01 8.57 -18.14
CA LEU A 72 -4.13 8.48 -19.08
C LEU A 72 -4.12 9.69 -19.98
N PRO A 73 -4.45 9.49 -21.28
CA PRO A 73 -4.51 10.63 -22.18
C PRO A 73 -5.56 11.62 -21.72
N ARG A 74 -5.21 12.88 -21.77
CA ARG A 74 -6.18 13.91 -21.44
C ARG A 74 -7.19 14.00 -22.54
N ARG A 75 -8.44 14.09 -22.10
CA ARG A 75 -9.47 14.24 -23.08
C ARG A 75 -9.52 15.71 -23.45
N GLU A 76 -9.18 16.00 -24.67
CA GLU A 76 -9.18 17.39 -25.10
C GLU A 76 -10.53 17.80 -25.60
N PRO A 77 -10.99 18.98 -25.25
CA PRO A 77 -12.28 19.48 -25.76
C PRO A 77 -12.25 19.69 -27.24
#